data_17d3c132bc43eb1952f0fbf3647a9cc1
#
_entry.id   17d3c132bc43eb1952f0fbf3647a9cc1
#
_cell.length_a   1.000
_cell.length_b   1.000
_cell.length_c   1.000
_cell.angle_alpha   90.00
_cell.angle_beta   90.00
_cell.angle_gamma   90.00
#
_symmetry.space_group_name_H-M   'P 1'
#
loop_
_entity.id
_entity.type
_entity.pdbx_description
1 polymer ?
#
loop_
_entity_poly.entity_id
_entity_poly.type
_entity_poly.pdbx_seq_one_letter_code
_entity_poly.pdbx_strand_id
1 'polypeptide(L)'
;GVGDKVPDAKTIWLFRDTLTKAGVIKQLFDRFNRQLEEAHLITKKGTIVDATFVDAPRQRNTREENKTIKEGGIPDEWKKDENIHKLAQKDTDGRWTKKNEEVHYGYKDHVKADADSKLITGYLVTSANVHDSQALAELIDETDEALYADSAYNGKALLAALPETLKLNVLE
;
A
#
# COMPACT_ATOMS: atom_id res chain seq x y z
N GLY A 1 -34.07 3.02 5.01
CA GLY A 1 -34.98 3.46 6.08
C GLY A 1 -34.77 2.74 7.39
N VAL A 2 -35.43 3.09 8.47
CA VAL A 2 -35.28 2.53 9.84
C VAL A 2 -35.60 1.02 9.94
N GLY A 3 -35.94 0.35 8.88
CA GLY A 3 -36.22 -1.09 8.83
C GLY A 3 -35.27 -1.90 7.96
N ASP A 4 -34.27 -1.27 7.35
CA ASP A 4 -33.35 -1.96 6.45
C ASP A 4 -32.38 -2.82 7.26
N LYS A 5 -32.13 -4.05 6.78
CA LYS A 5 -31.10 -4.92 7.38
C LYS A 5 -29.72 -4.34 7.10
N VAL A 6 -29.07 -3.82 8.13
CA VAL A 6 -27.68 -3.36 8.08
C VAL A 6 -26.77 -4.57 8.29
N PRO A 7 -25.78 -4.81 7.41
CA PRO A 7 -24.82 -5.90 7.60
C PRO A 7 -24.00 -5.69 8.89
N ASP A 8 -23.77 -6.76 9.61
CA ASP A 8 -22.89 -6.76 10.77
C ASP A 8 -21.40 -6.73 10.37
N ALA A 9 -20.52 -6.49 11.33
CA ALA A 9 -19.08 -6.40 11.09
C ALA A 9 -18.49 -7.68 10.48
N LYS A 10 -19.02 -8.87 10.85
CA LYS A 10 -18.56 -10.15 10.31
C LYS A 10 -18.97 -10.30 8.84
N THR A 11 -20.16 -9.87 8.46
CA THR A 11 -20.63 -9.87 7.06
C THR A 11 -19.77 -8.98 6.19
N ILE A 12 -19.43 -7.77 6.68
CA ILE A 12 -18.55 -6.84 5.97
C ILE A 12 -17.14 -7.43 5.84
N TRP A 13 -16.60 -8.04 6.91
CA TRP A 13 -15.31 -8.69 6.87
C TRP A 13 -15.28 -9.84 5.84
N LEU A 14 -16.28 -10.72 5.87
CA LEU A 14 -16.39 -11.85 4.93
C LEU A 14 -16.48 -11.37 3.47
N PHE A 15 -17.23 -10.30 3.23
CA PHE A 15 -17.33 -9.70 1.89
C PHE A 15 -15.98 -9.21 1.40
N ARG A 16 -15.25 -8.45 2.22
CA ARG A 16 -13.90 -7.97 1.89
C ARG A 16 -12.92 -9.12 1.65
N ASP A 17 -12.91 -10.13 2.52
CA ASP A 17 -12.07 -11.33 2.39
C ASP A 17 -12.36 -12.07 1.07
N THR A 18 -13.65 -12.19 0.71
CA THR A 18 -14.07 -12.81 -0.55
C THR A 18 -13.55 -12.03 -1.77
N LEU A 19 -13.66 -10.70 -1.77
CA LEU A 19 -13.14 -9.85 -2.85
C LEU A 19 -11.62 -9.94 -2.95
N THR A 20 -10.92 -9.97 -1.82
CA THR A 20 -9.47 -10.12 -1.76
C THR A 20 -9.02 -11.46 -2.34
N LYS A 21 -9.65 -12.56 -1.93
CA LYS A 21 -9.37 -13.90 -2.46
C LYS A 21 -9.66 -14.03 -3.95
N ALA A 22 -10.68 -13.32 -4.43
CA ALA A 22 -11.01 -13.26 -5.87
C ALA A 22 -10.04 -12.36 -6.68
N GLY A 23 -9.16 -11.59 -6.02
CA GLY A 23 -8.20 -10.70 -6.69
C GLY A 23 -8.84 -9.51 -7.43
N VAL A 24 -10.07 -9.11 -7.06
CA VAL A 24 -10.84 -8.10 -7.80
C VAL A 24 -10.79 -6.70 -7.19
N ILE A 25 -10.18 -6.53 -6.02
CA ILE A 25 -10.15 -5.24 -5.30
C ILE A 25 -9.57 -4.12 -6.19
N LYS A 26 -8.41 -4.37 -6.81
CA LYS A 26 -7.79 -3.38 -7.70
C LYS A 26 -8.67 -3.04 -8.90
N GLN A 27 -9.29 -4.03 -9.52
CA GLN A 27 -10.19 -3.83 -10.67
C GLN A 27 -11.41 -2.96 -10.29
N LEU A 28 -11.96 -3.15 -9.09
CA LEU A 28 -13.06 -2.33 -8.58
C LEU A 28 -12.61 -0.88 -8.33
N PHE A 29 -11.43 -0.70 -7.76
CA PHE A 29 -10.82 0.62 -7.55
C PHE A 29 -10.59 1.34 -8.88
N ASP A 30 -9.95 0.68 -9.85
CA ASP A 30 -9.66 1.23 -11.17
C ASP A 30 -10.97 1.58 -11.94
N ARG A 31 -12.01 0.76 -11.77
CA ARG A 31 -13.33 1.05 -12.37
C ARG A 31 -13.98 2.28 -11.75
N PHE A 32 -13.90 2.40 -10.43
CA PHE A 32 -14.42 3.56 -9.71
C PHE A 32 -13.69 4.85 -10.13
N ASN A 33 -12.36 4.81 -10.20
CA ASN A 33 -11.58 5.97 -10.66
C ASN A 33 -11.94 6.40 -12.09
N ARG A 34 -12.15 5.46 -13.01
CA ARG A 34 -12.63 5.80 -14.36
C ARG A 34 -13.97 6.53 -14.34
N GLN A 35 -14.91 6.14 -13.48
CA GLN A 35 -16.17 6.87 -13.35
C GLN A 35 -15.97 8.29 -12.82
N LEU A 36 -15.01 8.51 -11.91
CA LEU A 36 -14.66 9.85 -11.42
C LEU A 36 -13.99 10.70 -12.50
N GLU A 37 -13.13 10.10 -13.34
CA GLU A 37 -12.54 10.76 -14.50
C GLU A 37 -13.60 11.15 -15.54
N GLU A 38 -14.50 10.25 -15.89
CA GLU A 38 -15.63 10.50 -16.82
C GLU A 38 -16.56 11.62 -16.29
N ALA A 39 -16.70 11.71 -14.98
CA ALA A 39 -17.43 12.79 -14.32
C ALA A 39 -16.64 14.10 -14.17
N HIS A 40 -15.39 14.16 -14.68
CA HIS A 40 -14.48 15.31 -14.57
C HIS A 40 -14.16 15.72 -13.12
N LEU A 41 -14.20 14.79 -12.18
CA LEU A 41 -13.85 15.02 -10.78
C LEU A 41 -12.34 14.84 -10.51
N ILE A 42 -11.64 14.11 -11.36
CA ILE A 42 -10.18 13.96 -11.35
C ILE A 42 -9.62 14.83 -12.49
N THR A 43 -8.73 15.77 -12.16
CA THR A 43 -8.24 16.78 -13.12
C THR A 43 -6.95 16.39 -13.83
N LYS A 44 -6.14 15.53 -13.20
CA LYS A 44 -4.80 15.09 -13.65
C LYS A 44 -3.76 16.22 -13.83
N LYS A 45 -4.04 17.43 -13.38
CA LYS A 45 -3.13 18.58 -13.49
C LYS A 45 -1.96 18.52 -12.52
N GLY A 46 -2.03 17.67 -11.54
CA GLY A 46 -0.98 17.44 -10.58
C GLY A 46 -1.30 16.25 -9.68
N THR A 47 -0.26 15.63 -9.21
CA THR A 47 -0.32 14.41 -8.39
C THR A 47 0.41 14.64 -7.08
N ILE A 48 -0.21 14.27 -5.97
CA ILE A 48 0.41 14.23 -4.64
C ILE A 48 0.71 12.77 -4.33
N VAL A 49 1.93 12.48 -3.88
CA VAL A 49 2.29 11.15 -3.35
C VAL A 49 2.82 11.28 -1.94
N ASP A 50 2.29 10.44 -1.07
CA ASP A 50 2.73 10.34 0.34
C ASP A 50 2.64 8.90 0.82
N ALA A 51 3.38 8.58 1.90
CA ALA A 51 3.43 7.25 2.48
C ALA A 51 3.07 7.28 3.97
N THR A 52 2.14 6.42 4.36
CA THR A 52 1.70 6.25 5.74
C THR A 52 2.03 4.85 6.26
N PHE A 53 2.50 4.73 7.51
CA PHE A 53 2.70 3.44 8.15
C PHE A 53 1.36 2.79 8.52
N VAL A 54 1.26 1.50 8.20
CA VAL A 54 0.15 0.63 8.61
C VAL A 54 0.72 -0.43 9.55
N ASP A 55 0.58 -0.18 10.85
CA ASP A 55 1.09 -1.10 11.87
C ASP A 55 0.28 -2.39 11.89
N ALA A 56 1.01 -3.52 11.82
CA ALA A 56 0.46 -4.85 11.98
C ALA A 56 0.65 -5.36 13.43
N PRO A 57 -0.19 -6.29 13.89
CA PRO A 57 0.00 -6.91 15.20
C PRO A 57 1.38 -7.56 15.30
N ARG A 58 2.16 -7.18 16.33
CA ARG A 58 3.49 -7.72 16.57
C ARG A 58 3.41 -9.22 16.85
N GLN A 59 4.26 -9.99 16.18
CA GLN A 59 4.26 -11.44 16.28
C GLN A 59 5.38 -11.93 17.19
N ARG A 60 5.07 -13.00 17.94
CA ARG A 60 6.07 -13.73 18.73
C ARG A 60 6.61 -14.87 17.88
N ASN A 61 7.80 -14.68 17.31
CA ASN A 61 8.52 -15.68 16.54
C ASN A 61 9.86 -15.99 17.22
N THR A 62 10.40 -17.18 16.99
CA THR A 62 11.77 -17.51 17.40
C THR A 62 12.79 -16.76 16.53
N ARG A 63 14.06 -16.81 16.91
CA ARG A 63 15.14 -16.16 16.12
C ARG A 63 15.31 -16.85 14.77
N GLU A 64 15.20 -18.18 14.72
CA GLU A 64 15.30 -18.99 13.51
C GLU A 64 14.11 -18.72 12.58
N GLU A 65 12.89 -18.70 13.10
CA GLU A 65 11.70 -18.34 12.33
C GLU A 65 11.84 -16.93 11.70
N ASN A 66 12.28 -15.94 12.50
CA ASN A 66 12.50 -14.59 11.99
C ASN A 66 13.60 -14.52 10.91
N LYS A 67 14.64 -15.35 11.02
CA LYS A 67 15.69 -15.43 10.00
C LYS A 67 15.11 -15.93 8.68
N THR A 68 14.38 -17.03 8.70
CA THR A 68 13.71 -17.60 7.51
C THR A 68 12.77 -16.60 6.85
N ILE A 69 11.96 -15.89 7.66
CA ILE A 69 11.01 -14.88 7.16
C ILE A 69 11.76 -13.70 6.50
N LYS A 70 12.89 -13.26 7.08
CA LYS A 70 13.70 -12.17 6.47
C LYS A 70 14.30 -12.56 5.13
N GLU A 71 14.60 -13.85 4.95
CA GLU A 71 15.10 -14.42 3.69
C GLU A 71 13.97 -14.69 2.67
N GLY A 72 12.72 -14.30 2.98
CA GLY A 72 11.55 -14.48 2.12
C GLY A 72 10.96 -15.89 2.17
N GLY A 73 11.38 -16.72 3.14
CA GLY A 73 10.89 -18.07 3.33
C GLY A 73 9.77 -18.17 4.36
N ILE A 74 9.13 -19.34 4.39
CA ILE A 74 8.19 -19.75 5.43
C ILE A 74 8.86 -20.85 6.26
N PRO A 75 8.93 -20.73 7.60
CA PRO A 75 9.49 -21.78 8.45
C PRO A 75 8.84 -23.14 8.21
N ASP A 76 9.65 -24.19 8.06
CA ASP A 76 9.14 -25.53 7.66
C ASP A 76 8.18 -26.13 8.70
N GLU A 77 8.38 -25.80 9.99
CA GLU A 77 7.43 -26.16 11.04
C GLU A 77 6.02 -25.63 10.81
N TRP A 78 5.88 -24.45 10.18
CA TRP A 78 4.57 -23.85 9.91
C TRP A 78 3.84 -24.47 8.72
N LYS A 79 4.56 -25.19 7.86
CA LYS A 79 4.01 -25.87 6.67
C LYS A 79 3.41 -27.24 7.00
N LYS A 80 3.66 -27.76 8.21
CA LYS A 80 3.10 -29.05 8.63
C LYS A 80 1.59 -28.96 8.79
N ASP A 81 0.86 -30.02 8.44
CA ASP A 81 -0.60 -30.08 8.54
C ASP A 81 -1.12 -29.75 9.94
N GLU A 82 -0.43 -30.19 10.98
CA GLU A 82 -0.74 -29.89 12.38
C GLU A 82 -0.60 -28.39 12.74
N ASN A 83 0.17 -27.63 11.97
CA ASN A 83 0.48 -26.23 12.18
C ASN A 83 -0.19 -25.27 11.15
N ILE A 84 -1.08 -25.78 10.30
CA ILE A 84 -1.75 -24.98 9.27
C ILE A 84 -2.50 -23.77 9.85
N HIS A 85 -3.08 -23.94 11.03
CA HIS A 85 -3.74 -22.84 11.73
C HIS A 85 -2.76 -21.77 12.22
N LYS A 86 -1.54 -22.17 12.60
CA LYS A 86 -0.45 -21.26 12.98
C LYS A 86 -0.04 -20.41 11.77
N LEU A 87 0.20 -21.05 10.62
CA LEU A 87 0.55 -20.35 9.38
C LEU A 87 -0.53 -19.34 8.97
N ALA A 88 -1.81 -19.72 9.06
CA ALA A 88 -2.93 -18.84 8.71
C ALA A 88 -3.04 -17.57 9.60
N GLN A 89 -2.40 -17.58 10.78
CA GLN A 89 -2.40 -16.45 11.71
C GLN A 89 -1.09 -15.64 11.69
N LYS A 90 -0.11 -16.06 10.87
CA LYS A 90 1.19 -15.41 10.77
C LYS A 90 1.26 -14.51 9.56
N ASP A 91 1.85 -13.35 9.77
CA ASP A 91 2.20 -12.41 8.73
C ASP A 91 3.69 -12.62 8.37
N THR A 92 3.95 -13.10 7.15
CA THR A 92 5.31 -13.35 6.65
C THR A 92 5.89 -12.17 5.87
N ASP A 93 5.09 -11.13 5.60
CA ASP A 93 5.46 -10.02 4.73
C ASP A 93 5.71 -8.72 5.50
N GLY A 94 5.10 -8.57 6.67
CA GLY A 94 5.33 -7.44 7.57
C GLY A 94 6.80 -7.35 7.99
N ARG A 95 7.35 -6.13 8.02
CA ARG A 95 8.75 -5.87 8.37
C ARG A 95 8.87 -4.78 9.41
N TRP A 96 9.98 -4.82 10.14
CA TRP A 96 10.37 -3.79 11.07
C TRP A 96 11.09 -2.65 10.35
N THR A 97 10.79 -1.43 10.73
CA THR A 97 11.53 -0.23 10.33
C THR A 97 11.59 0.77 11.49
N LYS A 98 12.50 1.74 11.38
CA LYS A 98 12.61 2.85 12.33
C LYS A 98 12.57 4.16 11.55
N LYS A 99 11.69 5.09 11.94
CA LYS A 99 11.64 6.46 11.42
C LYS A 99 11.49 7.44 12.59
N ASN A 100 12.35 8.45 12.65
CA ASN A 100 12.28 9.52 13.67
C ASN A 100 12.17 9.00 15.12
N GLU A 101 13.03 8.05 15.52
CA GLU A 101 13.03 7.37 16.83
C GLU A 101 11.87 6.41 17.09
N GLU A 102 10.83 6.37 16.28
CA GLU A 102 9.72 5.43 16.36
C GLU A 102 10.00 4.13 15.59
N VAL A 103 9.53 3.03 16.16
CA VAL A 103 9.71 1.68 15.58
C VAL A 103 8.37 1.15 15.14
N HIS A 104 8.24 0.90 13.84
CA HIS A 104 7.04 0.37 13.20
C HIS A 104 7.24 -1.09 12.79
N TYR A 105 6.18 -1.88 12.87
CA TYR A 105 6.12 -3.23 12.33
C TYR A 105 4.88 -3.39 11.48
N GLY A 106 5.04 -3.77 10.23
CA GLY A 106 3.92 -3.97 9.29
C GLY A 106 4.26 -3.50 7.89
N TYR A 107 3.51 -2.54 7.42
CA TYR A 107 3.48 -2.10 6.02
C TYR A 107 3.56 -0.58 5.90
N LYS A 108 3.77 -0.12 4.67
CA LYS A 108 3.50 1.25 4.23
C LYS A 108 2.42 1.23 3.16
N ASP A 109 1.49 2.14 3.27
CA ASP A 109 0.53 2.48 2.23
C ASP A 109 1.00 3.76 1.53
N HIS A 110 1.42 3.61 0.28
CA HIS A 110 1.82 4.73 -0.57
C HIS A 110 0.59 5.13 -1.38
N VAL A 111 0.15 6.35 -1.20
CA VAL A 111 -1.08 6.88 -1.80
C VAL A 111 -0.75 7.92 -2.85
N LYS A 112 -1.34 7.78 -4.03
CA LYS A 112 -1.35 8.78 -5.10
C LYS A 112 -2.71 9.47 -5.11
N ALA A 113 -2.74 10.78 -5.03
CA ALA A 113 -3.96 11.58 -5.05
C ALA A 113 -3.88 12.71 -6.09
N ASP A 114 -5.00 13.01 -6.73
CA ASP A 114 -5.13 14.18 -7.60
C ASP A 114 -4.96 15.47 -6.78
N ALA A 115 -4.09 16.38 -7.25
CA ALA A 115 -3.71 17.57 -6.49
C ALA A 115 -4.85 18.56 -6.29
N ASP A 116 -5.82 18.63 -7.19
CA ASP A 116 -6.97 19.54 -7.12
C ASP A 116 -8.09 18.93 -6.27
N SER A 117 -8.60 17.77 -6.67
CA SER A 117 -9.76 17.13 -6.05
C SER A 117 -9.44 16.41 -4.74
N LYS A 118 -8.18 16.09 -4.47
CA LYS A 118 -7.70 15.25 -3.34
C LYS A 118 -8.23 13.80 -3.37
N LEU A 119 -8.83 13.39 -4.48
CA LEU A 119 -9.29 12.01 -4.66
C LEU A 119 -8.10 11.08 -4.87
N ILE A 120 -8.16 9.89 -4.26
CA ILE A 120 -7.12 8.87 -4.39
C ILE A 120 -7.23 8.25 -5.80
N THR A 121 -6.15 8.36 -6.58
CA THR A 121 -6.08 7.85 -7.96
C THR A 121 -5.22 6.59 -8.07
N GLY A 122 -4.37 6.32 -7.08
CA GLY A 122 -3.54 5.14 -7.02
C GLY A 122 -3.12 4.80 -5.59
N TYR A 123 -2.73 3.55 -5.38
CA TYR A 123 -2.12 3.11 -4.12
C TYR A 123 -1.18 1.94 -4.36
N LEU A 124 -0.18 1.82 -3.49
CA LEU A 124 0.74 0.68 -3.44
C LEU A 124 1.05 0.35 -1.98
N VAL A 125 0.86 -0.91 -1.61
CA VAL A 125 1.22 -1.38 -0.26
C VAL A 125 2.54 -2.14 -0.32
N THR A 126 3.50 -1.73 0.49
CA THR A 126 4.81 -2.39 0.62
C THR A 126 5.08 -2.80 2.06
N SER A 127 6.06 -3.69 2.29
CA SER A 127 6.58 -3.91 3.64
C SER A 127 7.17 -2.60 4.20
N ALA A 128 7.04 -2.36 5.51
CA ALA A 128 7.41 -1.09 6.14
C ALA A 128 8.87 -0.67 5.95
N ASN A 129 9.78 -1.60 5.66
CA ASN A 129 11.20 -1.34 5.42
C ASN A 129 11.54 -0.94 3.97
N VAL A 130 10.57 -0.96 3.05
CA VAL A 130 10.79 -0.48 1.68
C VAL A 130 10.90 1.04 1.69
N HIS A 131 11.88 1.59 0.98
CA HIS A 131 12.07 3.03 0.89
C HIS A 131 11.01 3.67 -0.01
N ASP A 132 10.49 4.83 0.37
CA ASP A 132 9.36 5.51 -0.31
C ASP A 132 9.67 5.79 -1.79
N SER A 133 10.93 6.10 -2.10
CA SER A 133 11.37 6.31 -3.49
C SER A 133 11.23 5.09 -4.41
N GLN A 134 11.22 3.87 -3.86
CA GLN A 134 11.04 2.65 -4.67
C GLN A 134 9.59 2.48 -5.10
N ALA A 135 8.64 2.89 -4.26
CA ALA A 135 7.22 2.82 -4.55
C ALA A 135 6.76 3.85 -5.59
N LEU A 136 7.45 5.00 -5.66
CA LEU A 136 7.05 6.10 -6.54
C LEU A 136 7.02 5.71 -8.02
N ALA A 137 8.03 4.96 -8.48
CA ALA A 137 8.14 4.55 -9.87
C ALA A 137 6.96 3.66 -10.34
N GLU A 138 6.31 2.96 -9.41
CA GLU A 138 5.12 2.14 -9.69
C GLU A 138 3.80 2.93 -9.64
N LEU A 139 3.81 4.10 -8.97
CA LEU A 139 2.61 4.94 -8.81
C LEU A 139 2.46 5.99 -9.89
N ILE A 140 3.59 6.48 -10.43
CA ILE A 140 3.59 7.53 -11.45
C ILE A 140 3.44 6.91 -12.83
N ASP A 141 2.62 7.52 -13.66
CA ASP A 141 2.42 7.14 -15.05
C ASP A 141 2.66 8.34 -16.00
N GLU A 142 2.66 8.06 -17.31
CA GLU A 142 2.97 9.06 -18.35
C GLU A 142 1.91 10.17 -18.45
N THR A 143 0.76 10.00 -17.81
CA THR A 143 -0.33 11.00 -17.84
C THR A 143 -0.21 12.03 -16.72
N ASP A 144 0.71 11.82 -15.76
CA ASP A 144 0.97 12.76 -14.67
C ASP A 144 1.77 13.96 -15.19
N GLU A 145 1.25 15.17 -15.04
CA GLU A 145 1.91 16.39 -15.52
C GLU A 145 2.85 17.02 -14.48
N ALA A 146 2.47 16.95 -13.21
CA ALA A 146 3.23 17.50 -12.10
C ALA A 146 3.12 16.61 -10.87
N LEU A 147 4.24 16.41 -10.17
CA LEU A 147 4.34 15.63 -8.93
C LEU A 147 4.65 16.56 -7.76
N TYR A 148 3.90 16.41 -6.66
CA TYR A 148 4.13 17.03 -5.37
C TYR A 148 4.45 15.93 -4.36
N ALA A 149 5.67 15.93 -3.83
CA ALA A 149 6.11 14.94 -2.87
C ALA A 149 7.05 15.59 -1.84
N ASP A 150 7.26 14.94 -0.69
CA ASP A 150 8.20 15.41 0.31
C ASP A 150 9.67 15.21 -0.13
N SER A 151 10.61 15.71 0.68
CA SER A 151 12.05 15.63 0.40
C SER A 151 12.60 14.19 0.37
N ALA A 152 11.91 13.21 0.95
CA ALA A 152 12.30 11.79 0.88
C ALA A 152 12.27 11.23 -0.54
N TYR A 153 11.56 11.88 -1.45
CA TYR A 153 11.45 11.51 -2.86
C TYR A 153 12.46 12.20 -3.78
N ASN A 154 13.50 12.87 -3.23
CA ASN A 154 14.51 13.62 -4.00
C ASN A 154 15.80 12.83 -4.23
N GLY A 155 15.72 11.63 -4.83
CA GLY A 155 16.88 10.79 -5.14
C GLY A 155 17.27 10.84 -6.63
N LYS A 156 18.57 10.98 -6.97
CA LYS A 156 19.03 11.00 -8.38
C LYS A 156 18.59 9.78 -9.19
N ALA A 157 18.63 8.59 -8.59
CA ALA A 157 18.19 7.35 -9.24
C ALA A 157 16.68 7.35 -9.48
N LEU A 158 15.91 7.92 -8.56
CA LEU A 158 14.46 8.07 -8.69
C LEU A 158 14.11 9.04 -9.81
N LEU A 159 14.74 10.22 -9.83
CA LEU A 159 14.53 11.24 -10.87
C LEU A 159 14.81 10.72 -12.28
N ALA A 160 15.81 9.83 -12.41
CA ALA A 160 16.13 9.18 -13.69
C ALA A 160 15.09 8.12 -14.12
N ALA A 161 14.27 7.65 -13.22
CA ALA A 161 13.21 6.66 -13.49
C ALA A 161 11.83 7.30 -13.76
N LEU A 162 11.69 8.60 -13.51
CA LEU A 162 10.43 9.33 -13.77
C LEU A 162 10.33 9.79 -15.23
N PRO A 163 9.11 9.97 -15.78
CA PRO A 163 8.92 10.54 -17.11
C PRO A 163 9.61 11.90 -17.25
N GLU A 164 10.31 12.15 -18.35
CA GLU A 164 11.01 13.42 -18.60
C GLU A 164 10.06 14.64 -18.64
N THR A 165 8.79 14.41 -18.94
CA THR A 165 7.73 15.43 -19.00
C THR A 165 7.20 15.84 -17.64
N LEU A 166 7.48 15.04 -16.59
CA LEU A 166 6.93 15.23 -15.25
C LEU A 166 7.65 16.41 -14.53
N LYS A 167 6.90 17.41 -14.10
CA LYS A 167 7.40 18.52 -13.29
C LYS A 167 7.40 18.10 -11.81
N LEU A 168 8.60 17.89 -11.24
CA LEU A 168 8.72 17.57 -9.82
C LEU A 168 8.72 18.86 -8.97
N ASN A 169 7.81 18.92 -8.00
CA ASN A 169 7.74 19.95 -6.97
C ASN A 169 7.97 19.29 -5.60
N VAL A 170 9.16 19.45 -5.06
CA VAL A 170 9.47 18.95 -3.71
C VAL A 170 8.94 19.97 -2.70
N LEU A 171 8.10 19.49 -1.79
CA LEU A 171 7.59 20.28 -0.67
C LEU A 171 8.63 20.26 0.46
N GLU A 172 9.00 21.44 0.97
CA GLU A 172 9.88 21.62 2.14
C GLU A 172 9.14 21.40 3.46
#